data_80ae283d8ba805fbb047265e567644cf
#
_entry.id   80ae283d8ba805fbb047265e567644cf
#
_cell.length_a   1.000
_cell.length_b   1.000
_cell.length_c   1.000
_cell.angle_alpha   90.00
_cell.angle_beta   90.00
_cell.angle_gamma   90.00
#
_symmetry.space_group_name_H-M   'P 1'
#
loop_
_entity.id
_entity.type
_entity.pdbx_description
1 polymer ?
#
loop_
_entity_poly.entity_id
_entity_poly.type
_entity_poly.pdbx_seq_one_letter_code
_entity_poly.pdbx_strand_id
1 'polypeptide(L)'
;MDGLGRLEYRGYDSAGVALVGPGGLNVVKAAGKLDELRAALSARPPAPATCGIGHTRWATHGGPTTANAHPHRAGNLAVVHNGIIENFRPLRAEVEAAGCELLSDTDTEVVAQILDLDFTARLKAAGEALSQEAVAAVLVESMRAVTARLEGAFALLAITPLAPGVIVAARRSSPLVIGLGEGENFLGSDVAAFVAFTKRAAEVGDDQVLLLTDEDVTVWDADGAVVQPATWEVSWDASAAVKGGYETFMDKEIHEQPTAVGDTLLGRVDEAGDLILDEMHIDASVLRSVDKIIVVACGTAAYAGHVAKYAIEHWCRIPV
;
A
#
# COMPACT_ATOMS: atom_id res chain seq x y z
N MET A 1 -1.70 -14.80 -4.01
CA MET A 1 -0.67 -15.28 -3.05
C MET A 1 0.75 -14.92 -3.47
N ASP A 2 1.09 -14.97 -4.75
CA ASP A 2 2.46 -14.70 -5.24
C ASP A 2 2.89 -13.26 -4.99
N GLY A 3 2.01 -12.28 -5.25
CA GLY A 3 2.28 -10.88 -4.92
C GLY A 3 2.54 -10.66 -3.44
N LEU A 4 1.72 -11.26 -2.54
CA LEU A 4 1.95 -11.20 -1.11
C LEU A 4 3.27 -11.85 -0.69
N GLY A 5 3.66 -12.96 -1.35
CA GLY A 5 4.94 -13.62 -1.11
C GLY A 5 6.14 -12.72 -1.41
N ARG A 6 6.05 -11.90 -2.46
CA ARG A 6 7.08 -10.91 -2.80
C ARG A 6 7.11 -9.71 -1.86
N LEU A 7 6.01 -9.44 -1.14
CA LEU A 7 5.90 -8.35 -0.17
C LEU A 7 6.10 -8.80 1.29
N GLU A 8 6.33 -10.12 1.54
CA GLU A 8 6.42 -10.68 2.90
C GLU A 8 7.54 -10.02 3.73
N TYR A 9 8.61 -9.54 3.09
CA TYR A 9 9.69 -8.82 3.77
C TYR A 9 9.23 -7.51 4.43
N ARG A 10 8.07 -6.96 4.02
CA ARG A 10 7.47 -5.73 4.55
C ARG A 10 6.48 -5.96 5.69
N GLY A 11 6.04 -7.21 5.90
CA GLY A 11 5.10 -7.55 6.95
C GLY A 11 4.98 -9.08 7.08
N TYR A 12 5.09 -9.60 8.30
CA TYR A 12 5.14 -11.04 8.55
C TYR A 12 4.48 -11.46 9.87
N ASP A 13 3.74 -10.57 10.54
CA ASP A 13 3.08 -10.90 11.82
C ASP A 13 1.68 -11.48 11.64
N SER A 14 1.03 -11.14 10.56
CA SER A 14 -0.26 -11.68 10.16
C SER A 14 -0.52 -11.39 8.68
N ALA A 15 -1.37 -12.17 8.06
CA ALA A 15 -1.74 -12.00 6.67
C ALA A 15 -3.20 -12.37 6.41
N GLY A 16 -3.76 -11.87 5.32
CA GLY A 16 -5.09 -12.29 4.88
C GLY A 16 -5.43 -11.80 3.49
N VAL A 17 -6.51 -12.36 2.99
CA VAL A 17 -7.10 -12.05 1.69
C VAL A 17 -8.60 -11.90 1.80
N ALA A 18 -9.16 -11.03 0.98
CA ALA A 18 -10.58 -10.96 0.71
C ALA A 18 -10.82 -11.14 -0.79
N LEU A 19 -11.77 -11.98 -1.14
CA LEU A 19 -12.08 -12.37 -2.52
C LEU A 19 -13.56 -12.14 -2.78
N VAL A 20 -13.88 -11.58 -3.94
CA VAL A 20 -15.24 -11.40 -4.43
C VAL A 20 -15.44 -12.25 -5.69
N GLY A 21 -16.48 -13.08 -5.64
CA GLY A 21 -16.84 -13.96 -6.75
C GLY A 21 -18.32 -14.34 -6.64
N PRO A 22 -18.77 -15.33 -7.42
CA PRO A 22 -20.18 -15.79 -7.41
C PRO A 22 -20.69 -16.23 -6.04
N GLY A 23 -19.79 -16.60 -5.12
CA GLY A 23 -20.09 -16.95 -3.73
C GLY A 23 -20.19 -15.76 -2.77
N GLY A 24 -20.12 -14.52 -3.28
CA GLY A 24 -20.07 -13.30 -2.48
C GLY A 24 -18.68 -12.95 -1.98
N LEU A 25 -18.62 -12.27 -0.85
CA LEU A 25 -17.37 -11.83 -0.20
C LEU A 25 -16.85 -12.92 0.74
N ASN A 26 -15.66 -13.43 0.46
CA ASN A 26 -14.95 -14.40 1.30
C ASN A 26 -13.68 -13.77 1.88
N VAL A 27 -13.50 -13.84 3.20
CA VAL A 27 -12.32 -13.30 3.89
C VAL A 27 -11.63 -14.44 4.65
N VAL A 28 -10.33 -14.61 4.41
CA VAL A 28 -9.48 -15.58 5.11
C VAL A 28 -8.29 -14.84 5.71
N LYS A 29 -8.06 -15.01 7.01
CA LYS A 29 -6.99 -14.35 7.77
C LYS A 29 -6.26 -15.36 8.63
N ALA A 30 -4.96 -15.13 8.82
CA ALA A 30 -4.12 -15.91 9.73
C ALA A 30 -3.14 -15.00 10.47
N ALA A 31 -2.92 -15.28 11.76
CA ALA A 31 -1.79 -14.74 12.49
C ALA A 31 -0.52 -15.53 12.15
N GLY A 32 0.62 -14.88 12.12
CA GLY A 32 1.91 -15.47 11.74
C GLY A 32 2.30 -15.17 10.30
N LYS A 33 3.28 -15.92 9.79
CA LYS A 33 3.83 -15.74 8.45
C LYS A 33 2.82 -16.13 7.35
N LEU A 34 3.13 -15.77 6.13
CA LEU A 34 2.28 -16.03 4.97
C LEU A 34 1.95 -17.53 4.78
N ASP A 35 2.80 -18.44 5.26
CA ASP A 35 2.56 -19.88 5.20
C ASP A 35 1.35 -20.31 6.05
N GLU A 36 1.05 -19.62 7.15
CA GLU A 36 -0.17 -19.86 7.93
C GLU A 36 -1.43 -19.51 7.12
N LEU A 37 -1.39 -18.43 6.36
CA LEU A 37 -2.48 -18.09 5.44
C LEU A 37 -2.59 -19.12 4.30
N ARG A 38 -1.46 -19.59 3.76
CA ARG A 38 -1.45 -20.68 2.73
C ARG A 38 -2.10 -21.95 3.27
N ALA A 39 -1.76 -22.34 4.50
CA ALA A 39 -2.35 -23.51 5.17
C ALA A 39 -3.86 -23.31 5.37
N ALA A 40 -4.31 -22.13 5.85
CA ALA A 40 -5.73 -21.84 6.03
C ALA A 40 -6.52 -21.88 4.70
N LEU A 41 -5.98 -21.33 3.61
CA LEU A 41 -6.57 -21.38 2.28
C LEU A 41 -6.62 -22.79 1.71
N SER A 42 -5.59 -23.60 1.97
CA SER A 42 -5.54 -25.01 1.54
C SER A 42 -6.54 -25.87 2.29
N ALA A 43 -6.72 -25.64 3.60
CA ALA A 43 -7.68 -26.37 4.42
C ALA A 43 -9.15 -26.01 4.07
N ARG A 44 -9.39 -24.76 3.64
CA ARG A 44 -10.70 -24.28 3.23
C ARG A 44 -10.58 -23.42 1.96
N PRO A 45 -10.46 -24.06 0.78
CA PRO A 45 -10.32 -23.35 -0.47
C PRO A 45 -11.52 -22.40 -0.69
N PRO A 46 -11.27 -21.11 -0.98
CA PRO A 46 -12.34 -20.18 -1.34
C PRO A 46 -12.94 -20.58 -2.71
N ALA A 47 -14.17 -20.13 -2.95
CA ALA A 47 -14.77 -20.24 -4.27
C ALA A 47 -13.93 -19.43 -5.30
N PRO A 48 -13.96 -19.82 -6.59
CA PRO A 48 -13.31 -19.04 -7.64
C PRO A 48 -13.75 -17.58 -7.60
N ALA A 49 -12.80 -16.66 -7.75
CA ALA A 49 -13.03 -15.22 -7.70
C ALA A 49 -12.13 -14.53 -8.74
N THR A 50 -12.63 -13.45 -9.31
CA THR A 50 -11.92 -12.63 -10.29
C THR A 50 -11.41 -11.32 -9.71
N CYS A 51 -11.83 -10.97 -8.48
CA CYS A 51 -11.43 -9.76 -7.79
C CYS A 51 -11.02 -10.10 -6.35
N GLY A 52 -9.94 -9.52 -5.87
CA GLY A 52 -9.49 -9.72 -4.50
C GLY A 52 -8.44 -8.72 -4.05
N ILE A 53 -8.38 -8.52 -2.75
CA ILE A 53 -7.36 -7.74 -2.06
C ILE A 53 -6.67 -8.60 -1.01
N GLY A 54 -5.41 -8.31 -0.72
CA GLY A 54 -4.64 -9.04 0.28
C GLY A 54 -3.65 -8.13 0.98
N HIS A 55 -3.20 -8.58 2.16
CA HIS A 55 -2.29 -7.81 2.98
C HIS A 55 -1.38 -8.73 3.80
N THR A 56 -0.11 -8.34 3.91
CA THR A 56 0.86 -8.84 4.90
C THR A 56 1.10 -7.73 5.90
N ARG A 57 0.81 -7.97 7.17
CA ARG A 57 0.78 -6.95 8.20
C ARG A 57 2.10 -6.86 8.98
N TRP A 58 2.49 -5.63 9.27
CA TRP A 58 3.43 -5.27 10.31
C TRP A 58 2.65 -4.51 11.38
N ALA A 59 2.53 -5.07 12.58
CA ALA A 59 1.67 -4.52 13.63
C ALA A 59 2.10 -3.11 14.05
N THR A 60 1.17 -2.16 13.96
CA THR A 60 1.29 -0.80 14.48
C THR A 60 0.29 -0.57 15.61
N HIS A 61 -0.99 -0.89 15.39
CA HIS A 61 -2.07 -0.84 16.37
C HIS A 61 -2.61 -2.25 16.60
N GLY A 62 -2.65 -2.70 17.85
CA GLY A 62 -3.05 -4.05 18.23
C GLY A 62 -2.00 -5.14 17.94
N GLY A 63 -1.99 -6.21 18.73
CA GLY A 63 -1.04 -7.32 18.60
C GLY A 63 -1.24 -8.16 17.32
N PRO A 64 -0.32 -9.11 17.05
CA PRO A 64 -0.39 -9.99 15.90
C PRO A 64 -1.41 -11.12 16.13
N THR A 65 -2.68 -10.80 15.98
CA THR A 65 -3.80 -11.75 16.11
C THR A 65 -4.56 -11.87 14.80
N THR A 66 -5.32 -12.95 14.63
CA THR A 66 -6.20 -13.13 13.47
C THR A 66 -7.29 -12.04 13.40
N ALA A 67 -7.78 -11.54 14.55
CA ALA A 67 -8.74 -10.45 14.59
C ALA A 67 -8.15 -9.17 13.99
N ASN A 68 -6.91 -8.85 14.37
CA ASN A 68 -6.19 -7.65 13.93
C ASN A 68 -5.56 -7.77 12.52
N ALA A 69 -5.53 -8.98 11.94
CA ALA A 69 -5.06 -9.16 10.57
C ALA A 69 -6.02 -8.49 9.57
N HIS A 70 -5.48 -7.95 8.47
CA HIS A 70 -6.26 -7.46 7.35
C HIS A 70 -6.60 -8.61 6.39
N PRO A 71 -7.66 -8.48 5.58
CA PRO A 71 -8.65 -7.39 5.47
C PRO A 71 -9.62 -7.32 6.64
N HIS A 72 -10.12 -6.11 6.95
CA HIS A 72 -11.26 -5.92 7.84
C HIS A 72 -12.56 -5.89 7.05
N ARG A 73 -13.57 -6.59 7.58
CA ARG A 73 -14.90 -6.64 7.00
C ARG A 73 -15.83 -5.72 7.77
N ALA A 74 -16.58 -4.87 7.05
CA ALA A 74 -17.69 -4.09 7.57
C ALA A 74 -18.88 -4.23 6.59
N GLY A 75 -20.01 -4.74 7.06
CA GLY A 75 -21.15 -5.00 6.20
C GLY A 75 -20.82 -5.80 4.94
N ASN A 76 -20.99 -5.15 3.78
CA ASN A 76 -20.67 -5.69 2.47
C ASN A 76 -19.28 -5.28 1.95
N LEU A 77 -18.45 -4.64 2.76
CA LEU A 77 -17.11 -4.22 2.38
C LEU A 77 -16.02 -5.10 2.98
N ALA A 78 -14.92 -5.25 2.27
CA ALA A 78 -13.64 -5.65 2.83
C ALA A 78 -12.61 -4.58 2.50
N VAL A 79 -11.80 -4.21 3.50
CA VAL A 79 -10.83 -3.12 3.42
C VAL A 79 -9.46 -3.60 3.88
N VAL A 80 -8.42 -3.25 3.13
CA VAL A 80 -7.03 -3.31 3.57
C VAL A 80 -6.44 -1.91 3.66
N HIS A 81 -5.48 -1.74 4.54
CA HIS A 81 -4.83 -0.47 4.83
C HIS A 81 -3.33 -0.68 5.04
N ASN A 82 -2.54 0.16 4.39
CA ASN A 82 -1.11 0.31 4.65
C ASN A 82 -0.86 1.75 5.11
N GLY A 83 -0.43 1.92 6.34
CA GLY A 83 -0.19 3.22 6.95
C GLY A 83 -0.69 3.34 8.38
N ILE A 84 -0.98 4.56 8.82
CA ILE A 84 -1.49 4.89 10.15
C ILE A 84 -2.54 6.00 10.02
N ILE A 85 -3.72 5.78 10.59
CA ILE A 85 -4.76 6.81 10.73
C ILE A 85 -4.61 7.46 12.11
N GLU A 86 -4.06 8.67 12.13
CA GLU A 86 -3.69 9.35 13.37
C GLU A 86 -4.91 9.78 14.18
N ASN A 87 -5.99 10.18 13.51
CA ASN A 87 -7.25 10.59 14.14
C ASN A 87 -8.24 9.44 14.35
N PHE A 88 -7.77 8.17 14.41
CA PHE A 88 -8.67 7.01 14.55
C PHE A 88 -9.49 7.00 15.84
N ARG A 89 -9.01 7.63 16.95
CA ARG A 89 -9.71 7.63 18.23
C ARG A 89 -11.07 8.38 18.21
N PRO A 90 -11.16 9.64 17.73
CA PRO A 90 -12.45 10.29 17.55
C PRO A 90 -13.35 9.57 16.54
N LEU A 91 -12.77 9.02 15.46
CA LEU A 91 -13.52 8.22 14.49
C LEU A 91 -14.06 6.91 15.11
N ARG A 92 -13.31 6.26 15.98
CA ARG A 92 -13.76 5.09 16.76
C ARG A 92 -14.99 5.42 17.62
N ALA A 93 -14.95 6.54 18.34
CA ALA A 93 -16.08 6.97 19.15
C ALA A 93 -17.36 7.22 18.32
N GLU A 94 -17.22 7.73 17.11
CA GLU A 94 -18.33 7.89 16.15
C GLU A 94 -18.92 6.54 15.72
N VAL A 95 -18.06 5.59 15.37
CA VAL A 95 -18.45 4.21 14.98
C VAL A 95 -19.18 3.51 16.11
N GLU A 96 -18.66 3.60 17.34
CA GLU A 96 -19.29 3.02 18.54
C GLU A 96 -20.63 3.69 18.83
N ALA A 97 -20.74 5.02 18.69
CA ALA A 97 -22.00 5.77 18.86
C ALA A 97 -23.04 5.41 17.77
N ALA A 98 -22.61 5.02 16.57
CA ALA A 98 -23.49 4.49 15.52
C ALA A 98 -23.95 3.05 15.78
N GLY A 99 -23.48 2.41 16.86
CA GLY A 99 -23.86 1.05 17.27
C GLY A 99 -23.07 -0.05 16.56
N CYS A 100 -21.96 0.26 15.91
CA CYS A 100 -21.10 -0.75 15.31
C CYS A 100 -20.23 -1.41 16.39
N GLU A 101 -20.15 -2.74 16.34
CA GLU A 101 -19.24 -3.52 17.16
C GLU A 101 -17.87 -3.61 16.48
N LEU A 102 -16.81 -3.27 17.20
CA LEU A 102 -15.42 -3.38 16.73
C LEU A 102 -14.82 -4.68 17.29
N LEU A 103 -14.30 -5.52 16.41
CA LEU A 103 -13.76 -6.85 16.72
C LEU A 103 -12.23 -6.85 16.82
N SER A 104 -11.60 -5.73 16.50
CA SER A 104 -10.14 -5.57 16.52
C SER A 104 -9.70 -4.28 17.21
N ASP A 105 -8.39 -4.18 17.47
CA ASP A 105 -7.77 -2.99 18.05
C ASP A 105 -7.22 -2.05 16.97
N THR A 106 -7.46 -2.34 15.68
CA THR A 106 -6.82 -1.63 14.57
C THR A 106 -7.56 -0.35 14.21
N ASP A 107 -6.83 0.65 13.75
CA ASP A 107 -7.34 1.85 13.10
C ASP A 107 -8.06 1.52 11.78
N THR A 108 -7.62 0.48 11.10
CA THR A 108 -8.20 0.03 9.83
C THR A 108 -9.63 -0.45 9.95
N GLU A 109 -9.99 -1.16 11.02
CA GLU A 109 -11.38 -1.59 11.23
C GLU A 109 -12.29 -0.37 11.41
N VAL A 110 -11.82 0.65 12.13
CA VAL A 110 -12.57 1.90 12.29
C VAL A 110 -12.86 2.54 10.92
N VAL A 111 -11.86 2.60 10.04
CA VAL A 111 -12.04 3.12 8.66
C VAL A 111 -13.01 2.26 7.87
N ALA A 112 -12.91 0.92 7.98
CA ALA A 112 -13.83 0.01 7.29
C ALA A 112 -15.29 0.24 7.71
N GLN A 113 -15.53 0.44 9.01
CA GLN A 113 -16.88 0.70 9.56
C GLN A 113 -17.41 2.07 9.09
N ILE A 114 -16.60 3.12 9.12
CA ILE A 114 -17.02 4.45 8.64
C ILE A 114 -17.34 4.41 7.15
N LEU A 115 -16.51 3.70 6.37
CA LEU A 115 -16.74 3.54 4.93
C LEU A 115 -18.05 2.79 4.65
N ASP A 116 -18.34 1.73 5.41
CA ASP A 116 -19.61 0.99 5.26
C ASP A 116 -20.83 1.83 5.68
N LEU A 117 -20.73 2.62 6.74
CA LEU A 117 -21.79 3.52 7.16
C LEU A 117 -22.13 4.56 6.07
N ASP A 118 -21.11 5.23 5.52
CA ASP A 118 -21.30 6.21 4.43
C ASP A 118 -21.82 5.52 3.16
N PHE A 119 -21.21 4.41 2.75
CA PHE A 119 -21.60 3.64 1.57
C PHE A 119 -23.04 3.16 1.66
N THR A 120 -23.43 2.58 2.78
CA THR A 120 -24.81 2.10 3.01
C THR A 120 -25.82 3.26 3.00
N ALA A 121 -25.49 4.40 3.60
CA ALA A 121 -26.33 5.60 3.57
C ALA A 121 -26.55 6.12 2.15
N ARG A 122 -25.50 6.20 1.35
CA ARG A 122 -25.56 6.64 -0.05
C ARG A 122 -26.34 5.66 -0.92
N LEU A 123 -26.14 4.35 -0.76
CA LEU A 123 -26.91 3.34 -1.47
C LEU A 123 -28.41 3.48 -1.20
N LYS A 124 -28.78 3.68 0.06
CA LYS A 124 -30.19 3.92 0.43
C LYS A 124 -30.76 5.20 -0.19
N ALA A 125 -29.95 6.27 -0.24
CA ALA A 125 -30.36 7.54 -0.84
C ALA A 125 -30.50 7.46 -2.37
N ALA A 126 -29.69 6.62 -3.03
CA ALA A 126 -29.72 6.41 -4.47
C ALA A 126 -30.90 5.54 -4.94
N GLY A 127 -31.56 4.81 -4.04
CA GLY A 127 -32.76 4.01 -4.34
C GLY A 127 -32.46 2.53 -4.57
N GLU A 128 -33.53 1.80 -4.93
CA GLU A 128 -33.45 0.35 -5.18
C GLU A 128 -32.99 0.05 -6.62
N ALA A 129 -32.39 -1.14 -6.82
CA ALA A 129 -31.97 -1.69 -8.11
C ALA A 129 -30.91 -0.88 -8.88
N LEU A 130 -29.84 -0.49 -8.19
CA LEU A 130 -28.65 0.12 -8.83
C LEU A 130 -27.92 -0.90 -9.71
N SER A 131 -27.38 -0.44 -10.84
CA SER A 131 -26.41 -1.23 -11.62
C SER A 131 -25.09 -1.37 -10.87
N GLN A 132 -24.26 -2.33 -11.27
CA GLN A 132 -22.94 -2.53 -10.64
C GLN A 132 -22.05 -1.30 -10.80
N GLU A 133 -22.11 -0.62 -11.95
CA GLU A 133 -21.38 0.63 -12.21
C GLU A 133 -21.87 1.76 -11.28
N ALA A 134 -23.18 1.85 -11.04
CA ALA A 134 -23.74 2.83 -10.12
C ALA A 134 -23.30 2.55 -8.66
N VAL A 135 -23.28 1.28 -8.26
CA VAL A 135 -22.74 0.87 -6.94
C VAL A 135 -21.26 1.19 -6.82
N ALA A 136 -20.46 0.93 -7.87
CA ALA A 136 -19.04 1.27 -7.88
C ALA A 136 -18.83 2.78 -7.76
N ALA A 137 -19.61 3.60 -8.47
CA ALA A 137 -19.56 5.06 -8.35
C ALA A 137 -19.91 5.54 -6.92
N VAL A 138 -20.91 4.94 -6.29
CA VAL A 138 -21.25 5.22 -4.88
C VAL A 138 -20.07 4.88 -3.95
N LEU A 139 -19.38 3.76 -4.19
CA LEU A 139 -18.22 3.39 -3.37
C LEU A 139 -17.04 4.37 -3.56
N VAL A 140 -16.82 4.88 -4.79
CA VAL A 140 -15.84 5.94 -5.06
C VAL A 140 -16.17 7.21 -4.27
N GLU A 141 -17.41 7.66 -4.31
CA GLU A 141 -17.85 8.85 -3.58
C GLU A 141 -17.76 8.66 -2.05
N SER A 142 -18.07 7.45 -1.55
CA SER A 142 -17.87 7.12 -0.14
C SER A 142 -16.40 7.13 0.25
N MET A 143 -15.52 6.55 -0.58
CA MET A 143 -14.07 6.58 -0.35
C MET A 143 -13.56 8.02 -0.30
N ARG A 144 -13.97 8.88 -1.24
CA ARG A 144 -13.60 10.30 -1.25
C ARG A 144 -14.06 11.03 0.01
N ALA A 145 -15.33 10.85 0.40
CA ALA A 145 -15.89 11.50 1.58
C ALA A 145 -15.19 11.06 2.87
N VAL A 146 -14.87 9.77 2.99
CA VAL A 146 -14.19 9.22 4.17
C VAL A 146 -12.74 9.68 4.22
N THR A 147 -11.98 9.56 3.12
CA THR A 147 -10.55 9.91 3.09
C THR A 147 -10.30 11.40 3.30
N ALA A 148 -11.24 12.28 2.94
CA ALA A 148 -11.20 13.71 3.27
C ALA A 148 -11.23 14.00 4.79
N ARG A 149 -11.72 13.04 5.60
CA ARG A 149 -11.79 13.15 7.07
C ARG A 149 -10.61 12.50 7.79
N LEU A 150 -9.82 11.68 7.08
CA LEU A 150 -8.71 10.96 7.67
C LEU A 150 -7.48 11.87 7.79
N GLU A 151 -6.75 11.72 8.90
CA GLU A 151 -5.45 12.32 9.14
C GLU A 151 -4.38 11.22 9.20
N GLY A 152 -3.19 11.50 8.66
CA GLY A 152 -2.06 10.57 8.62
C GLY A 152 -1.76 10.03 7.23
N ALA A 153 -0.93 9.00 7.16
CA ALA A 153 -0.50 8.36 5.92
C ALA A 153 -1.27 7.06 5.69
N PHE A 154 -1.83 6.89 4.51
CA PHE A 154 -2.60 5.70 4.18
C PHE A 154 -2.56 5.32 2.69
N ALA A 155 -2.67 4.04 2.43
CA ALA A 155 -3.13 3.45 1.18
C ALA A 155 -4.26 2.47 1.53
N LEU A 156 -5.46 2.76 1.08
CA LEU A 156 -6.70 2.02 1.36
C LEU A 156 -7.19 1.35 0.09
N LEU A 157 -7.57 0.07 0.18
CA LEU A 157 -8.26 -0.65 -0.88
C LEU A 157 -9.55 -1.24 -0.32
N ALA A 158 -10.64 -1.09 -1.06
CA ALA A 158 -11.95 -1.63 -0.72
C ALA A 158 -12.55 -2.42 -1.87
N ILE A 159 -13.20 -3.55 -1.54
CA ILE A 159 -13.98 -4.38 -2.47
C ILE A 159 -15.35 -4.68 -1.88
N THR A 160 -16.35 -4.91 -2.76
CA THR A 160 -17.71 -5.26 -2.36
C THR A 160 -18.32 -6.31 -3.30
N PRO A 161 -19.10 -7.27 -2.79
CA PRO A 161 -19.85 -8.18 -3.64
C PRO A 161 -21.01 -7.52 -4.40
N LEU A 162 -21.37 -6.28 -4.06
CA LEU A 162 -22.41 -5.52 -4.75
C LEU A 162 -21.93 -4.93 -6.08
N ALA A 163 -20.61 -4.79 -6.27
CA ALA A 163 -19.94 -4.45 -7.52
C ALA A 163 -18.74 -5.39 -7.73
N PRO A 164 -18.96 -6.67 -8.09
CA PRO A 164 -17.90 -7.63 -8.31
C PRO A 164 -17.00 -7.19 -9.47
N GLY A 165 -15.69 -7.49 -9.38
CA GLY A 165 -14.70 -7.08 -10.38
C GLY A 165 -14.15 -5.66 -10.21
N VAL A 166 -14.57 -4.93 -9.17
CA VAL A 166 -14.15 -3.56 -8.90
C VAL A 166 -13.30 -3.48 -7.63
N ILE A 167 -12.19 -2.76 -7.68
CA ILE A 167 -11.43 -2.30 -6.52
C ILE A 167 -11.49 -0.78 -6.50
N VAL A 168 -11.90 -0.21 -5.38
CA VAL A 168 -11.76 1.23 -5.12
C VAL A 168 -10.62 1.44 -4.15
N ALA A 169 -9.71 2.36 -4.48
CA ALA A 169 -8.55 2.65 -3.65
C ALA A 169 -8.35 4.16 -3.47
N ALA A 170 -7.65 4.50 -2.41
CA ALA A 170 -7.24 5.87 -2.12
C ALA A 170 -5.85 5.88 -1.47
N ARG A 171 -5.11 6.98 -1.70
CA ARG A 171 -3.76 7.10 -1.17
C ARG A 171 -3.48 8.52 -0.65
N ARG A 172 -2.73 8.57 0.48
CA ARG A 172 -2.02 9.76 0.98
C ARG A 172 -0.71 9.31 1.63
N SER A 173 0.43 9.77 1.13
CA SER A 173 1.80 9.54 1.63
C SER A 173 2.26 8.08 1.69
N SER A 174 1.39 7.08 1.86
CA SER A 174 1.74 5.66 1.78
C SER A 174 1.88 5.21 0.32
N PRO A 175 2.80 4.28 -0.01
CA PRO A 175 3.02 3.85 -1.38
C PRO A 175 1.83 3.05 -1.92
N LEU A 176 1.42 3.38 -3.15
CA LEU A 176 0.46 2.64 -3.95
C LEU A 176 0.76 2.83 -5.43
N VAL A 177 0.86 1.74 -6.17
CA VAL A 177 1.20 1.71 -7.59
C VAL A 177 0.20 0.84 -8.33
N ILE A 178 -0.18 1.28 -9.53
CA ILE A 178 -1.04 0.54 -10.45
C ILE A 178 -0.16 -0.30 -11.37
N GLY A 179 -0.52 -1.55 -11.59
CA GLY A 179 0.01 -2.41 -12.65
C GLY A 179 -1.02 -2.56 -13.76
N LEU A 180 -0.66 -2.18 -14.99
CA LEU A 180 -1.53 -2.22 -16.15
C LEU A 180 -1.25 -3.48 -16.97
N GLY A 181 -2.15 -4.47 -16.88
CA GLY A 181 -2.06 -5.74 -17.60
C GLY A 181 -2.93 -5.79 -18.85
N GLU A 182 -3.13 -6.98 -19.40
CA GLU A 182 -4.04 -7.27 -20.52
C GLU A 182 -5.19 -8.14 -20.02
N GLY A 183 -6.40 -7.57 -19.89
CA GLY A 183 -7.56 -8.24 -19.30
C GLY A 183 -7.45 -8.46 -17.80
N GLU A 184 -6.49 -7.83 -17.16
CA GLU A 184 -6.32 -7.79 -15.71
C GLU A 184 -5.50 -6.56 -15.29
N ASN A 185 -5.82 -5.97 -14.15
CA ASN A 185 -5.08 -4.86 -13.57
C ASN A 185 -4.77 -5.12 -12.10
N PHE A 186 -3.74 -4.46 -11.60
CA PHE A 186 -3.17 -4.71 -10.28
C PHE A 186 -3.02 -3.43 -9.48
N LEU A 187 -3.08 -3.56 -8.15
CA LEU A 187 -2.65 -2.56 -7.19
C LEU A 187 -1.65 -3.19 -6.22
N GLY A 188 -0.57 -2.49 -5.94
CA GLY A 188 0.43 -2.94 -4.99
C GLY A 188 1.06 -1.76 -4.24
N SER A 189 1.55 -2.01 -3.03
CA SER A 189 2.40 -1.04 -2.34
C SER A 189 3.81 -0.95 -2.93
N ASP A 190 4.13 -1.87 -3.85
CA ASP A 190 5.39 -1.95 -4.58
C ASP A 190 5.14 -2.70 -5.90
N VAL A 191 5.86 -2.33 -6.96
CA VAL A 191 5.80 -3.01 -8.27
C VAL A 191 6.18 -4.50 -8.18
N ALA A 192 6.97 -4.89 -7.18
CA ALA A 192 7.32 -6.28 -6.91
C ALA A 192 6.10 -7.20 -6.76
N ALA A 193 4.97 -6.66 -6.28
CA ALA A 193 3.73 -7.41 -6.12
C ALA A 193 3.23 -7.99 -7.46
N PHE A 194 3.38 -7.27 -8.56
CA PHE A 194 2.78 -7.60 -9.85
C PHE A 194 3.76 -7.66 -11.03
N VAL A 195 5.04 -7.34 -10.86
CA VAL A 195 6.03 -7.27 -11.96
C VAL A 195 6.16 -8.59 -12.78
N ALA A 196 5.75 -9.72 -12.21
CA ALA A 196 5.71 -10.99 -12.93
C ALA A 196 4.55 -11.09 -13.94
N PHE A 197 3.53 -10.24 -13.81
CA PHE A 197 2.33 -10.23 -14.64
C PHE A 197 2.35 -9.07 -15.62
N THR A 198 2.82 -7.90 -15.19
CA THR A 198 2.98 -6.74 -16.06
C THR A 198 4.15 -5.87 -15.61
N LYS A 199 4.88 -5.30 -16.59
CA LYS A 199 5.92 -4.30 -16.36
C LYS A 199 5.41 -2.87 -16.55
N ARG A 200 4.18 -2.68 -17.06
CA ARG A 200 3.59 -1.37 -17.21
C ARG A 200 3.00 -0.93 -15.87
N ALA A 201 3.54 0.14 -15.33
CA ALA A 201 3.11 0.70 -14.05
C ALA A 201 2.59 2.13 -14.23
N ALA A 202 1.72 2.56 -13.30
CA ALA A 202 1.24 3.93 -13.23
C ALA A 202 1.25 4.43 -11.78
N GLU A 203 1.53 5.72 -11.62
CA GLU A 203 1.61 6.37 -10.32
C GLU A 203 0.21 6.74 -9.79
N VAL A 204 0.02 6.58 -8.49
CA VAL A 204 -1.11 7.17 -7.76
C VAL A 204 -0.58 8.32 -6.94
N GLY A 205 -1.06 9.53 -7.18
CA GLY A 205 -0.69 10.74 -6.42
C GLY A 205 -1.34 10.80 -5.04
N ASP A 206 -0.89 11.73 -4.21
CA ASP A 206 -1.49 11.97 -2.90
C ASP A 206 -2.91 12.52 -3.04
N ASP A 207 -3.79 12.12 -2.11
CA ASP A 207 -5.22 12.49 -2.07
C ASP A 207 -6.01 12.08 -3.33
N GLN A 208 -5.48 11.16 -4.12
CA GLN A 208 -6.19 10.58 -5.23
C GLN A 208 -7.02 9.38 -4.79
N VAL A 209 -8.17 9.24 -5.44
CA VAL A 209 -9.04 8.06 -5.37
C VAL A 209 -9.09 7.42 -6.74
N LEU A 210 -9.08 6.11 -6.81
CA LEU A 210 -9.17 5.40 -8.08
C LEU A 210 -10.18 4.26 -8.03
N LEU A 211 -10.71 3.97 -9.19
CA LEU A 211 -11.50 2.77 -9.48
C LEU A 211 -10.73 1.93 -10.49
N LEU A 212 -10.55 0.67 -10.17
CA LEU A 212 -9.82 -0.29 -10.99
C LEU A 212 -10.73 -1.48 -11.32
N THR A 213 -10.78 -1.83 -12.59
CA THR A 213 -11.41 -3.03 -13.14
C THR A 213 -10.36 -3.87 -13.88
N ASP A 214 -10.74 -4.99 -14.45
CA ASP A 214 -9.88 -5.79 -15.32
C ASP A 214 -9.54 -5.09 -16.65
N GLU A 215 -10.38 -4.16 -17.13
CA GLU A 215 -10.20 -3.45 -18.39
C GLU A 215 -9.63 -2.05 -18.21
N ASP A 216 -10.04 -1.32 -17.15
CA ASP A 216 -9.83 0.11 -17.02
C ASP A 216 -9.39 0.56 -15.63
N VAL A 217 -8.74 1.73 -15.60
CA VAL A 217 -8.39 2.45 -14.38
C VAL A 217 -8.81 3.91 -14.53
N THR A 218 -9.69 4.37 -13.65
CA THR A 218 -10.05 5.79 -13.57
C THR A 218 -9.52 6.37 -12.27
N VAL A 219 -8.83 7.49 -12.34
CA VAL A 219 -8.23 8.19 -11.19
C VAL A 219 -8.83 9.59 -11.07
N TRP A 220 -9.21 9.97 -9.86
CA TRP A 220 -9.70 11.32 -9.52
C TRP A 220 -8.74 11.97 -8.53
N ASP A 221 -8.49 13.24 -8.71
CA ASP A 221 -7.78 14.07 -7.73
C ASP A 221 -8.67 14.45 -6.53
N ALA A 222 -8.09 15.22 -5.60
CA ALA A 222 -8.79 15.68 -4.40
C ALA A 222 -10.06 16.51 -4.72
N ASP A 223 -10.05 17.27 -5.83
CA ASP A 223 -11.17 18.08 -6.26
C ASP A 223 -12.24 17.26 -7.02
N GLY A 224 -11.92 16.04 -7.38
CA GLY A 224 -12.80 15.11 -8.10
C GLY A 224 -12.71 15.24 -9.61
N ALA A 225 -11.70 15.89 -10.14
CA ALA A 225 -11.42 15.88 -11.56
C ALA A 225 -10.73 14.57 -11.95
N VAL A 226 -11.09 14.01 -13.12
CA VAL A 226 -10.40 12.84 -13.66
C VAL A 226 -9.00 13.25 -14.11
N VAL A 227 -8.01 12.52 -13.65
CA VAL A 227 -6.60 12.73 -13.99
C VAL A 227 -6.02 11.51 -14.69
N GLN A 228 -5.05 11.75 -15.57
CA GLN A 228 -4.29 10.68 -16.21
C GLN A 228 -3.01 10.41 -15.41
N PRO A 229 -2.85 9.24 -14.81
CA PRO A 229 -1.65 8.92 -14.05
C PRO A 229 -0.42 8.82 -14.96
N ALA A 230 0.73 9.27 -14.46
CA ALA A 230 2.00 9.07 -15.15
C ALA A 230 2.33 7.57 -15.22
N THR A 231 2.64 7.10 -16.42
CA THR A 231 2.96 5.68 -16.68
C THR A 231 4.45 5.50 -16.97
N TRP A 232 4.99 4.37 -16.53
CA TRP A 232 6.37 3.97 -16.85
C TRP A 232 6.47 2.46 -17.05
N GLU A 233 7.59 2.03 -17.60
CA GLU A 233 7.92 0.61 -17.73
C GLU A 233 8.97 0.22 -16.68
N VAL A 234 8.69 -0.86 -15.92
CA VAL A 234 9.63 -1.39 -14.93
C VAL A 234 10.80 -2.06 -15.65
N SER A 235 12.01 -1.55 -15.44
CA SER A 235 13.21 -1.97 -16.15
C SER A 235 13.83 -3.29 -15.66
N TRP A 236 13.44 -3.77 -14.48
CA TRP A 236 13.96 -5.00 -13.87
C TRP A 236 12.95 -6.14 -13.91
N ASP A 237 13.42 -7.37 -13.74
CA ASP A 237 12.61 -8.58 -13.84
C ASP A 237 12.08 -9.08 -12.48
N ALA A 238 11.01 -9.90 -12.54
CA ALA A 238 10.45 -10.56 -11.36
C ALA A 238 11.49 -11.41 -10.59
N SER A 239 12.58 -11.85 -11.25
CA SER A 239 13.69 -12.57 -10.61
C SER A 239 14.41 -11.73 -9.56
N ALA A 240 14.44 -10.40 -9.71
CA ALA A 240 15.01 -9.51 -8.71
C ALA A 240 14.18 -9.44 -7.42
N ALA A 241 12.88 -9.68 -7.52
CA ALA A 241 11.94 -9.66 -6.39
C ALA A 241 11.83 -11.01 -5.64
N VAL A 242 12.58 -12.04 -6.03
CA VAL A 242 12.59 -13.35 -5.37
C VAL A 242 13.88 -13.58 -4.61
N LYS A 243 13.89 -14.56 -3.70
CA LYS A 243 15.07 -14.89 -2.87
C LYS A 243 16.31 -15.34 -3.64
N GLY A 244 16.19 -15.70 -4.93
CA GLY A 244 17.33 -16.02 -5.80
C GLY A 244 18.19 -17.20 -5.32
N GLY A 245 17.60 -18.16 -4.60
CA GLY A 245 18.30 -19.30 -4.03
C GLY A 245 18.79 -19.12 -2.59
N TYR A 246 18.64 -17.94 -2.01
CA TYR A 246 18.96 -17.68 -0.61
C TYR A 246 17.82 -18.12 0.33
N GLU A 247 18.16 -18.51 1.54
CA GLU A 247 17.18 -18.96 2.54
C GLU A 247 16.29 -17.80 3.01
N THR A 248 16.86 -16.61 3.16
CA THR A 248 16.17 -15.39 3.60
C THR A 248 16.45 -14.22 2.66
N PHE A 249 15.58 -13.21 2.63
CA PHE A 249 15.85 -11.95 1.93
C PHE A 249 17.06 -11.23 2.51
N MET A 250 17.26 -11.25 3.82
CA MET A 250 18.41 -10.64 4.48
C MET A 250 19.73 -11.23 3.97
N ASP A 251 19.81 -12.56 3.83
CA ASP A 251 20.99 -13.24 3.31
C ASP A 251 21.26 -12.86 1.84
N LYS A 252 20.21 -12.80 1.01
CA LYS A 252 20.30 -12.29 -0.35
C LYS A 252 20.83 -10.85 -0.38
N GLU A 253 20.23 -9.94 0.39
CA GLU A 253 20.59 -8.53 0.43
C GLU A 253 22.04 -8.31 0.90
N ILE A 254 22.51 -9.10 1.87
CA ILE A 254 23.90 -9.08 2.30
C ILE A 254 24.85 -9.39 1.13
N HIS A 255 24.52 -10.40 0.33
CA HIS A 255 25.36 -10.81 -0.82
C HIS A 255 25.20 -9.89 -2.03
N GLU A 256 24.08 -9.20 -2.16
CA GLU A 256 23.83 -8.24 -3.23
C GLU A 256 24.45 -6.84 -3.00
N GLN A 257 24.93 -6.54 -1.79
CA GLN A 257 25.49 -5.23 -1.46
C GLN A 257 26.53 -4.69 -2.47
N PRO A 258 27.50 -5.47 -2.97
CA PRO A 258 28.46 -4.95 -3.95
C PRO A 258 27.78 -4.44 -5.22
N THR A 259 26.79 -5.19 -5.73
CA THR A 259 26.02 -4.79 -6.91
C THR A 259 25.12 -3.58 -6.61
N ALA A 260 24.37 -3.61 -5.53
CA ALA A 260 23.45 -2.54 -5.14
C ALA A 260 24.18 -1.22 -4.89
N VAL A 261 25.36 -1.25 -4.26
CA VAL A 261 26.20 -0.04 -4.06
C VAL A 261 26.74 0.44 -5.40
N GLY A 262 27.22 -0.47 -6.26
CA GLY A 262 27.71 -0.13 -7.60
C GLY A 262 26.63 0.53 -8.44
N ASP A 263 25.43 -0.05 -8.49
CA ASP A 263 24.28 0.47 -9.23
C ASP A 263 23.83 1.84 -8.70
N THR A 264 23.85 2.02 -7.37
CA THR A 264 23.51 3.31 -6.75
C THR A 264 24.49 4.41 -7.13
N LEU A 265 25.77 4.08 -7.35
CA LEU A 265 26.80 5.03 -7.75
C LEU A 265 26.87 5.25 -9.27
N LEU A 266 26.21 4.38 -10.05
CA LEU A 266 26.23 4.47 -11.51
C LEU A 266 25.64 5.80 -11.97
N GLY A 267 26.42 6.55 -12.77
CA GLY A 267 26.04 7.88 -13.26
C GLY A 267 26.08 8.99 -12.20
N ARG A 268 26.53 8.71 -10.98
CA ARG A 268 26.64 9.71 -9.90
C ARG A 268 28.03 10.37 -9.83
N VAL A 269 28.95 9.94 -10.67
CA VAL A 269 30.32 10.49 -10.78
C VAL A 269 30.63 10.65 -12.25
N ASP A 270 31.09 11.83 -12.65
CA ASP A 270 31.51 12.08 -14.02
C ASP A 270 32.95 11.58 -14.29
N GLU A 271 33.44 11.79 -15.54
CA GLU A 271 34.77 11.38 -15.94
C GLU A 271 35.90 12.14 -15.19
N ALA A 272 35.60 13.32 -14.66
CA ALA A 272 36.52 14.11 -13.84
C ALA A 272 36.56 13.69 -12.36
N GLY A 273 35.64 12.84 -11.94
CA GLY A 273 35.46 12.39 -10.55
C GLY A 273 34.56 13.32 -9.74
N ASP A 274 33.89 14.26 -10.36
CA ASP A 274 32.93 15.15 -9.68
C ASP A 274 31.56 14.47 -9.53
N LEU A 275 30.88 14.79 -8.41
CA LEU A 275 29.56 14.23 -8.12
C LEU A 275 28.47 14.84 -8.98
N ILE A 276 27.68 13.98 -9.61
CA ILE A 276 26.46 14.34 -10.34
C ILE A 276 25.27 14.04 -9.42
N LEU A 277 24.56 15.07 -8.99
CA LEU A 277 23.42 14.98 -8.07
C LEU A 277 22.16 15.61 -8.70
N ASP A 278 21.87 15.27 -9.95
CA ASP A 278 20.79 15.86 -10.77
C ASP A 278 19.41 15.74 -10.12
N GLU A 279 19.16 14.67 -9.36
CA GLU A 279 17.90 14.46 -8.64
C GLU A 279 17.78 15.28 -7.35
N MET A 280 18.87 15.90 -6.89
CA MET A 280 18.90 16.58 -5.60
C MET A 280 18.48 18.05 -5.68
N HIS A 281 17.85 18.51 -6.67
CA HIS A 281 17.26 19.86 -6.89
C HIS A 281 17.60 20.95 -5.82
N ILE A 282 18.79 20.87 -5.20
CA ILE A 282 19.30 21.79 -4.19
C ILE A 282 20.46 22.56 -4.78
N ASP A 283 20.34 23.88 -4.84
CA ASP A 283 21.38 24.73 -5.36
C ASP A 283 22.67 24.60 -4.53
N ALA A 284 23.81 24.55 -5.21
CA ALA A 284 25.13 24.45 -4.57
C ALA A 284 25.41 25.62 -3.59
N SER A 285 24.79 26.79 -3.80
CA SER A 285 24.87 27.92 -2.87
C SER A 285 24.16 27.63 -1.55
N VAL A 286 23.01 26.93 -1.60
CA VAL A 286 22.26 26.50 -0.40
C VAL A 286 23.09 25.47 0.35
N LEU A 287 23.64 24.46 -0.33
CA LEU A 287 24.49 23.45 0.31
C LEU A 287 25.71 24.08 1.03
N ARG A 288 26.33 25.11 0.42
CA ARG A 288 27.47 25.82 1.03
C ARG A 288 27.05 26.69 2.24
N SER A 289 25.79 27.03 2.39
CA SER A 289 25.27 27.83 3.49
C SER A 289 24.78 27.01 4.69
N VAL A 290 24.75 25.68 4.55
CA VAL A 290 24.28 24.78 5.62
C VAL A 290 25.23 24.81 6.81
N ASP A 291 24.71 25.09 7.98
CA ASP A 291 25.44 25.14 9.25
C ASP A 291 25.10 23.95 10.18
N LYS A 292 24.07 23.16 9.83
CA LYS A 292 23.64 21.99 10.56
C LYS A 292 22.92 21.00 9.63
N ILE A 293 23.13 19.70 9.87
CA ILE A 293 22.41 18.62 9.19
C ILE A 293 21.64 17.78 10.22
N ILE A 294 20.40 17.43 9.91
CA ILE A 294 19.59 16.53 10.73
C ILE A 294 19.22 15.33 9.85
N VAL A 295 19.63 14.14 10.28
CA VAL A 295 19.27 12.87 9.63
C VAL A 295 18.09 12.25 10.37
N VAL A 296 17.00 12.02 9.67
CA VAL A 296 15.80 11.36 10.20
C VAL A 296 15.61 10.06 9.43
N ALA A 297 15.75 8.93 10.10
CA ALA A 297 15.61 7.61 9.49
C ALA A 297 15.37 6.54 10.56
N CYS A 298 15.04 5.33 10.13
CA CYS A 298 14.94 4.14 10.98
C CYS A 298 15.68 2.95 10.37
N GLY A 299 15.94 1.90 11.16
CA GLY A 299 16.60 0.68 10.71
C GLY A 299 18.01 0.92 10.16
N THR A 300 18.35 0.23 9.09
CA THR A 300 19.69 0.32 8.47
C THR A 300 19.98 1.70 7.87
N ALA A 301 18.96 2.42 7.42
CA ALA A 301 19.10 3.80 6.94
C ALA A 301 19.55 4.74 8.07
N ALA A 302 19.03 4.57 9.31
CA ALA A 302 19.48 5.32 10.46
C ALA A 302 20.95 5.00 10.81
N TYR A 303 21.37 3.74 10.71
CA TYR A 303 22.76 3.35 10.92
C TYR A 303 23.70 3.95 9.85
N ALA A 304 23.27 4.01 8.59
CA ALA A 304 23.99 4.73 7.54
C ALA A 304 24.14 6.22 7.89
N GLY A 305 23.07 6.84 8.40
CA GLY A 305 23.10 8.22 8.92
C GLY A 305 24.07 8.40 10.08
N HIS A 306 24.15 7.45 11.01
CA HIS A 306 25.15 7.47 12.09
C HIS A 306 26.59 7.41 11.57
N VAL A 307 26.89 6.58 10.56
CA VAL A 307 28.20 6.55 9.92
C VAL A 307 28.47 7.87 9.19
N ALA A 308 27.51 8.36 8.42
CA ALA A 308 27.63 9.63 7.69
C ALA A 308 27.88 10.81 8.62
N LYS A 309 27.29 10.82 9.84
CA LYS A 309 27.54 11.84 10.86
C LYS A 309 29.04 12.02 11.11
N TYR A 310 29.77 10.94 11.42
CA TYR A 310 31.21 11.02 11.70
C TYR A 310 32.01 11.53 10.49
N ALA A 311 31.66 11.09 9.29
CA ALA A 311 32.31 11.53 8.05
C ALA A 311 32.08 13.03 7.81
N ILE A 312 30.82 13.48 7.86
CA ILE A 312 30.45 14.88 7.59
C ILE A 312 31.03 15.81 8.67
N GLU A 313 30.91 15.48 9.95
CA GLU A 313 31.49 16.28 11.03
C GLU A 313 33.01 16.39 10.91
N HIS A 314 33.66 15.30 10.47
CA HIS A 314 35.13 15.31 10.29
C HIS A 314 35.55 16.13 9.08
N TRP A 315 34.91 15.95 7.91
CA TRP A 315 35.33 16.59 6.67
C TRP A 315 34.79 18.00 6.51
N CYS A 316 33.50 18.21 6.79
CA CYS A 316 32.83 19.47 6.55
C CYS A 316 32.82 20.41 7.76
N ARG A 317 33.11 19.88 8.96
CA ARG A 317 33.01 20.64 10.24
C ARG A 317 31.61 21.17 10.53
N ILE A 318 30.59 20.52 9.99
CA ILE A 318 29.18 20.85 10.18
C ILE A 318 28.59 19.84 11.18
N PRO A 319 27.89 20.29 12.23
CA PRO A 319 27.27 19.38 13.20
C PRO A 319 26.12 18.58 12.53
N VAL A 320 26.06 17.27 12.83
CA VAL A 320 25.05 16.33 12.31
C VAL A 320 24.30 15.67 13.45
#